data_195df059287f4fcef1aec04a7c035291
#
_entry.id   195df059287f4fcef1aec04a7c035291
#
_cell.length_a   1.000
_cell.length_b   1.000
_cell.length_c   1.000
_cell.angle_alpha   90.00
_cell.angle_beta   90.00
_cell.angle_gamma   90.00
#
_symmetry.space_group_name_H-M   'P 1'
#
loop_
_entity.id
_entity.type
_entity.pdbx_description
1 polymer ?
#
loop_
_entity_poly.entity_id
_entity_poly.type
_entity_poly.pdbx_seq_one_letter_code
_entity_poly.pdbx_strand_id
1 'polypeptide(L)'
;RVVGDANSPAGRKLQSNLLIEVKTDEGLTGYSSSGAAAKPLVESMFNRAVKGKDPSNVKGITKQMMDFAFKGGHGGMINEAISALDIALWDLKAKSNNEPLWKTLGGLNPKVRAYASGLDIPMNDKNLKEWYEKMASWGFDGGKLKVGLNQDDDIRRIGIMRDALKVNSDNPLIMIDSNEYWSPKQSIRFISEIEQTFDLTWAEEPARRWDFIGLKKVSDGIKTAVCAGENLKTMGDFLPYFHYKSADVIQVSSGMGGVTTAMQLADAAYGFELPVTLGGSFGHVHAHMATAIPNFMIMEITQEEPDPCMTWDVTFENGHAIPGNKPGIGVEINFDILEKIKVEKTSPSTQSSPFGRRPGAGLYQVAPSKEEIANSERLNQ
;
A
#
# COMPACT_ATOMS: atom_id res chain seq x y z
N ARG A 1 10.40 12.38 6.00
CA ARG A 1 11.22 12.15 4.80
C ARG A 1 10.46 12.53 3.53
N VAL A 2 11.19 12.76 2.44
CA VAL A 2 10.61 12.95 1.10
C VAL A 2 10.52 11.59 0.42
N VAL A 3 9.37 11.29 -0.18
CA VAL A 3 9.08 10.04 -0.87
C VAL A 3 8.67 10.31 -2.32
N GLY A 4 8.99 9.41 -3.23
CA GLY A 4 8.68 9.60 -4.64
C GLY A 4 8.82 8.34 -5.47
N ASP A 5 8.28 8.42 -6.68
CA ASP A 5 8.32 7.41 -7.73
C ASP A 5 8.69 8.03 -9.08
N ALA A 6 8.67 7.25 -10.16
CA ALA A 6 8.99 7.74 -11.50
C ALA A 6 8.03 8.84 -12.01
N ASN A 7 6.82 8.91 -11.50
CA ASN A 7 5.85 9.96 -11.83
C ASN A 7 6.07 11.25 -11.01
N SER A 8 6.75 11.16 -9.88
CA SER A 8 7.08 12.27 -8.99
C SER A 8 8.54 12.20 -8.51
N PRO A 9 9.53 12.33 -9.42
CA PRO A 9 10.94 12.07 -9.11
C PRO A 9 11.55 13.07 -8.12
N ALA A 10 11.06 14.30 -8.06
CA ALA A 10 11.46 15.27 -7.04
C ALA A 10 10.94 14.92 -5.64
N GLY A 11 10.00 14.00 -5.58
CA GLY A 11 9.37 13.55 -4.35
C GLY A 11 8.47 14.59 -3.68
N ARG A 12 7.79 14.16 -2.65
CA ARG A 12 6.91 15.00 -1.83
C ARG A 12 6.96 14.55 -0.37
N LYS A 13 6.72 15.48 0.55
CA LYS A 13 6.38 15.11 1.92
C LYS A 13 4.96 14.58 1.95
N LEU A 14 4.73 13.54 2.75
CA LEU A 14 3.38 13.01 2.98
C LEU A 14 2.48 14.13 3.54
N GLN A 15 1.22 14.13 3.11
CA GLN A 15 0.24 15.15 3.48
C GLN A 15 -0.49 14.77 4.77
N SER A 16 -1.32 15.72 5.25
CA SER A 16 -2.15 15.53 6.44
C SER A 16 -3.19 14.43 6.21
N ASN A 17 -3.36 13.56 7.21
CA ASN A 17 -4.37 12.54 7.25
C ASN A 17 -5.59 12.99 8.06
N LEU A 18 -6.73 12.38 7.79
CA LEU A 18 -7.95 12.47 8.57
C LEU A 18 -7.98 11.30 9.56
N LEU A 19 -7.97 11.58 10.86
CA LEU A 19 -8.31 10.59 11.87
C LEU A 19 -9.83 10.45 11.95
N ILE A 20 -10.31 9.22 12.00
CA ILE A 20 -11.73 8.88 12.08
C ILE A 20 -11.97 8.11 13.37
N GLU A 21 -12.94 8.58 14.15
CA GLU A 21 -13.47 7.94 15.35
C GLU A 21 -14.92 7.54 15.12
N VAL A 22 -15.24 6.26 15.23
CA VAL A 22 -16.62 5.76 15.27
C VAL A 22 -16.95 5.36 16.69
N LYS A 23 -17.88 6.06 17.33
CA LYS A 23 -18.25 5.84 18.73
C LYS A 23 -19.58 5.10 18.84
N THR A 24 -19.64 4.16 19.76
CA THR A 24 -20.87 3.44 20.14
C THR A 24 -21.51 4.07 21.38
N ASP A 25 -22.77 3.79 21.59
CA ASP A 25 -23.50 4.13 22.82
C ASP A 25 -23.01 3.35 24.05
N GLU A 26 -22.33 2.23 23.85
CA GLU A 26 -21.70 1.44 24.91
C GLU A 26 -20.28 1.94 25.29
N GLY A 27 -19.81 3.04 24.69
CA GLY A 27 -18.52 3.69 25.01
C GLY A 27 -17.31 3.14 24.30
N LEU A 28 -17.46 2.18 23.37
CA LEU A 28 -16.34 1.74 22.52
C LEU A 28 -16.08 2.75 21.40
N THR A 29 -14.81 2.90 21.04
CA THR A 29 -14.38 3.74 19.91
C THR A 29 -13.55 2.92 18.94
N GLY A 30 -13.96 2.88 17.67
CA GLY A 30 -13.19 2.34 16.56
C GLY A 30 -12.44 3.44 15.85
N TYR A 31 -11.21 3.14 15.44
CA TYR A 31 -10.29 4.07 14.80
C TYR A 31 -9.95 3.67 13.38
N SER A 32 -9.77 4.66 12.54
CA SER A 32 -9.16 4.52 11.22
C SER A 32 -8.58 5.85 10.74
N SER A 33 -7.97 5.84 9.57
CA SER A 33 -7.48 7.05 8.92
C SER A 33 -7.80 7.06 7.42
N SER A 34 -7.82 8.26 6.83
CA SER A 34 -8.01 8.46 5.39
C SER A 34 -7.30 9.74 4.95
N GLY A 35 -7.25 9.98 3.63
CA GLY A 35 -6.86 11.30 3.13
C GLY A 35 -7.83 12.39 3.60
N ALA A 36 -7.30 13.55 3.98
CA ALA A 36 -8.11 14.65 4.52
C ALA A 36 -9.24 15.11 3.59
N ALA A 37 -9.06 14.97 2.28
CA ALA A 37 -10.06 15.30 1.27
C ALA A 37 -11.32 14.42 1.32
N ALA A 38 -11.25 13.22 1.91
CA ALA A 38 -12.38 12.31 2.03
C ALA A 38 -13.39 12.71 3.13
N LYS A 39 -13.05 13.68 4.00
CA LYS A 39 -13.89 14.07 5.15
C LYS A 39 -15.38 14.25 4.84
N PRO A 40 -15.80 15.05 3.84
CA PRO A 40 -17.22 15.25 3.55
C PRO A 40 -17.95 13.96 3.14
N LEU A 41 -17.24 13.08 2.44
CA LEU A 41 -17.79 11.79 2.00
C LEU A 41 -17.91 10.82 3.17
N VAL A 42 -16.92 10.76 4.06
CA VAL A 42 -16.97 9.98 5.30
C VAL A 42 -18.16 10.40 6.16
N GLU A 43 -18.33 11.70 6.39
CA GLU A 43 -19.44 12.23 7.18
C GLU A 43 -20.82 11.92 6.55
N SER A 44 -20.94 12.11 5.23
CA SER A 44 -22.18 11.79 4.50
C SER A 44 -22.49 10.29 4.55
N MET A 45 -21.50 9.45 4.28
CA MET A 45 -21.60 7.99 4.28
C MET A 45 -21.98 7.47 5.68
N PHE A 46 -21.29 7.96 6.72
CA PHE A 46 -21.61 7.61 8.11
C PHE A 46 -23.05 7.91 8.45
N ASN A 47 -23.51 9.15 8.20
CA ASN A 47 -24.86 9.57 8.57
C ASN A 47 -25.96 8.80 7.83
N ARG A 48 -25.70 8.33 6.62
CA ARG A 48 -26.69 7.66 5.76
C ARG A 48 -26.68 6.14 5.88
N ALA A 49 -25.52 5.53 6.07
CA ALA A 49 -25.37 4.09 5.96
C ALA A 49 -24.87 3.39 7.24
N VAL A 50 -24.28 4.12 8.18
CA VAL A 50 -23.63 3.54 9.38
C VAL A 50 -24.35 3.90 10.66
N LYS A 51 -24.68 5.17 10.84
CA LYS A 51 -25.27 5.71 12.09
C LYS A 51 -26.49 4.92 12.54
N GLY A 52 -26.52 4.52 13.82
CA GLY A 52 -27.62 3.78 14.43
C GLY A 52 -27.69 2.30 14.05
N LYS A 53 -26.63 1.77 13.44
CA LYS A 53 -26.49 0.34 13.14
C LYS A 53 -25.69 -0.36 14.23
N ASP A 54 -25.93 -1.65 14.41
CA ASP A 54 -25.09 -2.51 15.22
C ASP A 54 -23.72 -2.70 14.54
N PRO A 55 -22.61 -2.20 15.13
CA PRO A 55 -21.29 -2.25 14.51
C PRO A 55 -20.72 -3.65 14.35
N SER A 56 -21.30 -4.66 15.00
CA SER A 56 -20.90 -6.06 14.83
C SER A 56 -21.18 -6.59 13.41
N ASN A 57 -22.15 -5.98 12.70
CA ASN A 57 -22.59 -6.37 11.37
C ASN A 57 -21.75 -5.73 10.25
N VAL A 58 -20.42 -5.71 10.39
CA VAL A 58 -19.51 -4.97 9.50
C VAL A 58 -19.79 -5.22 8.02
N LYS A 59 -19.79 -6.49 7.56
CA LYS A 59 -20.01 -6.82 6.14
C LYS A 59 -21.37 -6.33 5.60
N GLY A 60 -22.41 -6.38 6.44
CA GLY A 60 -23.75 -5.87 6.08
C GLY A 60 -23.76 -4.35 5.95
N ILE A 61 -23.07 -3.65 6.84
CA ILE A 61 -22.94 -2.18 6.79
C ILE A 61 -22.10 -1.77 5.58
N THR A 62 -21.00 -2.48 5.30
CA THR A 62 -20.17 -2.21 4.11
C THR A 62 -20.97 -2.37 2.83
N LYS A 63 -21.81 -3.41 2.75
CA LYS A 63 -22.76 -3.53 1.62
C LYS A 63 -23.71 -2.35 1.52
N GLN A 64 -24.28 -1.87 2.64
CA GLN A 64 -25.16 -0.70 2.63
C GLN A 64 -24.43 0.58 2.18
N MET A 65 -23.18 0.77 2.57
CA MET A 65 -22.34 1.87 2.08
C MET A 65 -22.14 1.79 0.56
N MET A 66 -21.90 0.60 0.03
CA MET A 66 -21.79 0.38 -1.42
C MET A 66 -23.13 0.66 -2.14
N ASP A 67 -24.26 0.17 -1.59
CA ASP A 67 -25.60 0.43 -2.14
C ASP A 67 -25.91 1.94 -2.15
N PHE A 68 -25.58 2.65 -1.09
CA PHE A 68 -25.75 4.10 -1.01
C PHE A 68 -24.93 4.83 -2.09
N ALA A 69 -23.70 4.36 -2.36
CA ALA A 69 -22.81 4.95 -3.35
C ALA A 69 -23.09 4.49 -4.79
N PHE A 70 -24.05 3.61 -5.02
CA PHE A 70 -24.29 2.91 -6.29
C PHE A 70 -24.27 3.84 -7.52
N LYS A 71 -24.99 4.97 -7.48
CA LYS A 71 -25.09 5.91 -8.61
C LYS A 71 -23.79 6.70 -8.85
N GLY A 72 -22.99 6.93 -7.80
CA GLY A 72 -21.70 7.62 -7.89
C GLY A 72 -20.53 6.70 -8.25
N GLY A 73 -20.75 5.38 -8.21
CA GLY A 73 -19.69 4.38 -8.34
C GLY A 73 -18.95 4.15 -7.02
N HIS A 74 -18.12 3.11 -6.98
CA HIS A 74 -17.41 2.69 -5.76
C HIS A 74 -15.91 3.05 -5.77
N GLY A 75 -15.43 3.73 -6.81
CA GLY A 75 -14.02 4.08 -6.97
C GLY A 75 -13.61 5.40 -6.32
N GLY A 76 -12.32 5.72 -6.40
CA GLY A 76 -11.76 6.99 -5.98
C GLY A 76 -12.05 7.33 -4.52
N MET A 77 -12.41 8.56 -4.23
CA MET A 77 -12.65 9.06 -2.88
C MET A 77 -13.87 8.44 -2.19
N ILE A 78 -14.84 7.93 -2.94
CA ILE A 78 -15.96 7.17 -2.38
C ILE A 78 -15.44 5.88 -1.75
N ASN A 79 -14.54 5.19 -2.46
CA ASN A 79 -13.91 3.98 -1.94
C ASN A 79 -13.08 4.28 -0.67
N GLU A 80 -12.39 5.41 -0.61
CA GLU A 80 -11.65 5.81 0.59
C GLU A 80 -12.58 6.03 1.80
N ALA A 81 -13.73 6.64 1.60
CA ALA A 81 -14.71 6.82 2.66
C ALA A 81 -15.28 5.47 3.15
N ILE A 82 -15.59 4.56 2.22
CA ILE A 82 -16.02 3.19 2.56
C ILE A 82 -14.93 2.46 3.34
N SER A 83 -13.68 2.48 2.83
CA SER A 83 -12.54 1.82 3.45
C SER A 83 -12.31 2.31 4.89
N ALA A 84 -12.35 3.60 5.09
CA ALA A 84 -12.10 4.21 6.39
C ALA A 84 -13.17 3.81 7.42
N LEU A 85 -14.45 3.83 7.04
CA LEU A 85 -15.53 3.41 7.93
C LEU A 85 -15.52 1.89 8.17
N ASP A 86 -15.22 1.09 7.16
CA ASP A 86 -15.10 -0.37 7.30
C ASP A 86 -13.98 -0.76 8.28
N ILE A 87 -12.79 -0.14 8.17
CA ILE A 87 -11.66 -0.39 9.09
C ILE A 87 -12.06 -0.03 10.53
N ALA A 88 -12.70 1.14 10.75
CA ALA A 88 -13.14 1.53 12.09
C ALA A 88 -14.21 0.57 12.67
N LEU A 89 -15.09 0.03 11.83
CA LEU A 89 -16.07 -0.98 12.24
C LEU A 89 -15.42 -2.33 12.59
N TRP A 90 -14.40 -2.75 11.85
CA TRP A 90 -13.62 -3.95 12.19
C TRP A 90 -12.83 -3.76 13.49
N ASP A 91 -12.29 -2.56 13.73
CA ASP A 91 -11.65 -2.22 15.00
C ASP A 91 -12.65 -2.31 16.17
N LEU A 92 -13.85 -1.76 16.01
CA LEU A 92 -14.95 -1.89 16.99
C LEU A 92 -15.31 -3.35 17.25
N LYS A 93 -15.50 -4.14 16.19
CA LYS A 93 -15.88 -5.55 16.33
C LYS A 93 -14.83 -6.34 17.10
N ALA A 94 -13.55 -6.15 16.79
CA ALA A 94 -12.48 -6.83 17.51
C ALA A 94 -12.39 -6.35 18.97
N LYS A 95 -12.58 -5.06 19.24
CA LYS A 95 -12.65 -4.51 20.60
C LYS A 95 -13.84 -5.05 21.40
N SER A 96 -15.01 -5.20 20.79
CA SER A 96 -16.17 -5.79 21.45
C SER A 96 -15.95 -7.25 21.84
N ASN A 97 -15.15 -7.98 21.05
CA ASN A 97 -14.74 -9.34 21.37
C ASN A 97 -13.57 -9.40 22.37
N ASN A 98 -13.02 -8.25 22.76
CA ASN A 98 -11.81 -8.14 23.58
C ASN A 98 -10.62 -8.93 23.01
N GLU A 99 -10.45 -8.88 21.69
CA GLU A 99 -9.36 -9.58 21.00
C GLU A 99 -8.73 -8.70 19.90
N PRO A 100 -7.49 -8.97 19.49
CA PRO A 100 -6.88 -8.27 18.36
C PRO A 100 -7.57 -8.63 17.05
N LEU A 101 -7.57 -7.71 16.10
CA LEU A 101 -8.24 -7.88 14.80
C LEU A 101 -7.78 -9.17 14.08
N TRP A 102 -6.52 -9.55 14.20
CA TRP A 102 -6.01 -10.75 13.54
C TRP A 102 -6.70 -12.03 14.02
N LYS A 103 -7.10 -12.12 15.30
CA LYS A 103 -7.89 -13.24 15.83
C LYS A 103 -9.34 -13.17 15.36
N THR A 104 -9.94 -11.99 15.38
CA THR A 104 -11.30 -11.77 14.85
C THR A 104 -11.42 -12.17 13.37
N LEU A 105 -10.35 -12.00 12.59
CA LEU A 105 -10.29 -12.43 11.19
C LEU A 105 -10.00 -13.94 11.02
N GLY A 106 -9.68 -14.67 12.09
CA GLY A 106 -9.39 -16.09 12.05
C GLY A 106 -7.92 -16.43 11.75
N GLY A 107 -7.00 -15.49 11.97
CA GLY A 107 -5.57 -15.72 11.80
C GLY A 107 -5.03 -16.76 12.80
N LEU A 108 -4.12 -17.61 12.33
CA LEU A 108 -3.53 -18.69 13.13
C LEU A 108 -2.18 -18.31 13.73
N ASN A 109 -1.34 -17.58 12.99
CA ASN A 109 0.02 -17.20 13.37
C ASN A 109 0.24 -15.70 13.13
N PRO A 110 0.63 -14.93 14.17
CA PRO A 110 0.86 -13.50 14.01
C PRO A 110 2.14 -13.14 13.23
N LYS A 111 3.04 -14.08 12.94
CA LYS A 111 4.25 -13.80 12.18
C LYS A 111 3.95 -13.62 10.71
N VAL A 112 4.05 -12.39 10.25
CA VAL A 112 3.78 -11.97 8.86
C VAL A 112 5.10 -11.60 8.19
N ARG A 113 5.49 -12.34 7.16
CA ARG A 113 6.70 -11.99 6.40
C ARG A 113 6.55 -10.63 5.73
N ALA A 114 7.61 -9.82 5.76
CA ALA A 114 7.56 -8.47 5.25
C ALA A 114 8.84 -8.11 4.47
N TYR A 115 8.74 -7.12 3.59
CA TYR A 115 9.85 -6.54 2.85
C TYR A 115 9.90 -5.02 2.98
N ALA A 116 11.08 -4.46 2.80
CA ALA A 116 11.33 -3.04 2.89
C ALA A 116 11.06 -2.32 1.56
N SER A 117 10.38 -1.18 1.57
CA SER A 117 10.10 -0.36 0.39
C SER A 117 10.37 1.12 0.66
N GLY A 118 11.37 1.67 -0.02
CA GLY A 118 11.89 3.00 0.28
C GLY A 118 11.05 4.15 -0.24
N LEU A 119 10.22 3.97 -1.26
CA LEU A 119 9.66 5.06 -2.07
C LEU A 119 10.77 6.04 -2.50
N ASP A 120 11.82 5.51 -3.05
CA ASP A 120 13.21 5.93 -2.92
C ASP A 120 13.77 6.71 -4.11
N ILE A 121 12.98 6.98 -5.17
CA ILE A 121 13.46 7.76 -6.33
C ILE A 121 14.19 9.06 -5.92
N PRO A 122 13.73 9.83 -4.92
CA PRO A 122 14.42 11.05 -4.53
C PRO A 122 15.72 10.85 -3.75
N MET A 123 16.05 9.60 -3.36
CA MET A 123 17.26 9.33 -2.58
C MET A 123 18.48 9.24 -3.49
N ASN A 124 19.59 9.88 -3.07
CA ASN A 124 20.89 9.59 -3.64
C ASN A 124 21.40 8.22 -3.17
N ASP A 125 22.49 7.75 -3.73
CA ASP A 125 23.06 6.42 -3.44
C ASP A 125 23.41 6.22 -1.97
N LYS A 126 23.92 7.26 -1.30
CA LYS A 126 24.27 7.22 0.12
C LYS A 126 23.02 7.02 0.97
N ASN A 127 22.00 7.88 0.78
CA ASN A 127 20.77 7.82 1.55
C ASN A 127 20.00 6.51 1.27
N LEU A 128 20.03 6.04 0.03
CA LEU A 128 19.44 4.77 -0.36
C LEU A 128 20.09 3.59 0.40
N LYS A 129 21.42 3.55 0.40
CA LYS A 129 22.19 2.54 1.14
C LYS A 129 21.87 2.58 2.63
N GLU A 130 21.97 3.74 3.26
CA GLU A 130 21.70 3.92 4.69
C GLU A 130 20.27 3.49 5.06
N TRP A 131 19.29 3.77 4.20
CA TRP A 131 17.92 3.37 4.43
C TRP A 131 17.74 1.84 4.41
N TYR A 132 18.28 1.15 3.38
CA TYR A 132 18.18 -0.31 3.30
C TYR A 132 19.05 -1.02 4.36
N GLU A 133 20.20 -0.47 4.77
CA GLU A 133 20.98 -0.96 5.91
C GLU A 133 20.19 -0.85 7.22
N LYS A 134 19.45 0.25 7.43
CA LYS A 134 18.53 0.40 8.57
C LYS A 134 17.44 -0.68 8.53
N MET A 135 16.82 -0.92 7.38
CA MET A 135 15.82 -1.98 7.25
C MET A 135 16.43 -3.36 7.48
N ALA A 136 17.60 -3.62 6.95
CA ALA A 136 18.32 -4.86 7.19
C ALA A 136 18.63 -5.09 8.68
N SER A 137 18.89 -4.04 9.47
CA SER A 137 19.08 -4.15 10.91
C SER A 137 17.83 -4.62 11.67
N TRP A 138 16.63 -4.49 11.06
CA TRP A 138 15.38 -5.08 11.56
C TRP A 138 15.14 -6.51 11.05
N GLY A 139 16.13 -7.08 10.34
CA GLY A 139 16.10 -8.44 9.84
C GLY A 139 15.41 -8.61 8.48
N PHE A 140 15.07 -7.53 7.78
CA PHE A 140 14.51 -7.65 6.43
C PHE A 140 15.55 -8.23 5.45
N ASP A 141 15.12 -9.23 4.69
CA ASP A 141 15.88 -9.91 3.64
C ASP A 141 15.27 -9.71 2.25
N GLY A 142 14.33 -8.77 2.13
CA GLY A 142 13.68 -8.40 0.88
C GLY A 142 13.50 -6.90 0.76
N GLY A 143 13.60 -6.37 -0.46
CA GLY A 143 13.42 -4.97 -0.74
C GLY A 143 12.76 -4.69 -2.09
N LYS A 144 12.01 -3.60 -2.17
CA LYS A 144 11.39 -3.09 -3.40
C LYS A 144 11.93 -1.70 -3.72
N LEU A 145 12.52 -1.56 -4.91
CA LEU A 145 13.08 -0.32 -5.41
C LEU A 145 12.14 0.33 -6.42
N LYS A 146 11.94 1.63 -6.34
CA LYS A 146 11.28 2.42 -7.36
C LYS A 146 12.20 2.62 -8.57
N VAL A 147 11.70 2.29 -9.77
CA VAL A 147 12.44 2.31 -11.03
C VAL A 147 11.67 3.07 -12.12
N GLY A 148 12.29 3.30 -13.27
CA GLY A 148 11.59 3.74 -14.48
C GLY A 148 12.15 4.98 -15.15
N LEU A 149 13.02 5.76 -14.50
CA LEU A 149 13.54 7.01 -15.05
C LEU A 149 14.77 6.81 -15.93
N ASN A 150 15.73 6.02 -15.49
CA ASN A 150 16.98 5.77 -16.19
C ASN A 150 17.45 4.34 -15.91
N GLN A 151 17.66 3.57 -16.96
CA GLN A 151 17.98 2.14 -16.88
C GLN A 151 19.31 1.85 -16.14
N ASP A 152 20.36 2.61 -16.44
CA ASP A 152 21.68 2.41 -15.81
C ASP A 152 21.61 2.75 -14.31
N ASP A 153 20.91 3.83 -13.96
CA ASP A 153 20.68 4.20 -12.57
C ASP A 153 19.83 3.15 -11.85
N ASP A 154 18.77 2.64 -12.47
CA ASP A 154 17.92 1.61 -11.89
C ASP A 154 18.74 0.34 -11.57
N ILE A 155 19.56 -0.16 -12.52
CA ILE A 155 20.43 -1.33 -12.33
C ILE A 155 21.43 -1.09 -11.18
N ARG A 156 22.08 0.07 -11.15
CA ARG A 156 23.03 0.44 -10.10
C ARG A 156 22.36 0.50 -8.72
N ARG A 157 21.21 1.12 -8.63
CA ARG A 157 20.43 1.29 -7.39
C ARG A 157 19.86 -0.04 -6.87
N ILE A 158 19.41 -0.92 -7.75
CA ILE A 158 19.03 -2.30 -7.38
C ILE A 158 20.23 -3.02 -6.73
N GLY A 159 21.44 -2.84 -7.28
CA GLY A 159 22.67 -3.38 -6.70
C GLY A 159 22.93 -2.88 -5.28
N ILE A 160 22.76 -1.57 -5.02
CA ILE A 160 22.92 -0.97 -3.69
C ILE A 160 21.92 -1.57 -2.70
N MET A 161 20.64 -1.66 -3.05
CA MET A 161 19.61 -2.27 -2.23
C MET A 161 19.94 -3.74 -1.92
N ARG A 162 20.24 -4.54 -2.95
CA ARG A 162 20.60 -5.96 -2.80
C ARG A 162 21.76 -6.13 -1.82
N ASP A 163 22.83 -5.35 -2.00
CA ASP A 163 24.05 -5.50 -1.22
C ASP A 163 23.84 -5.11 0.26
N ALA A 164 22.97 -4.14 0.54
CA ALA A 164 22.56 -3.81 1.90
C ALA A 164 21.77 -4.94 2.57
N LEU A 165 20.92 -5.65 1.83
CA LEU A 165 20.09 -6.74 2.35
C LEU A 165 20.81 -8.09 2.48
N LYS A 166 21.96 -8.25 1.85
CA LYS A 166 22.78 -9.49 1.90
C LYS A 166 23.25 -9.88 3.30
N VAL A 167 23.23 -8.96 4.24
CA VAL A 167 23.57 -9.29 5.64
C VAL A 167 22.61 -10.31 6.26
N ASN A 168 21.38 -10.40 5.76
CA ASN A 168 20.33 -11.31 6.27
C ASN A 168 20.06 -12.51 5.35
N SER A 169 20.51 -12.47 4.09
CA SER A 169 20.29 -13.57 3.14
C SER A 169 21.32 -13.51 2.01
N ASP A 170 21.92 -14.64 1.66
CA ASP A 170 22.80 -14.73 0.48
C ASP A 170 22.06 -14.43 -0.82
N ASN A 171 20.73 -14.64 -0.84
CA ASN A 171 19.85 -14.38 -1.96
C ASN A 171 18.62 -13.56 -1.54
N PRO A 172 18.76 -12.23 -1.32
CA PRO A 172 17.68 -11.37 -0.92
C PRO A 172 16.55 -11.34 -1.95
N LEU A 173 15.30 -11.21 -1.51
CA LEU A 173 14.17 -10.97 -2.40
C LEU A 173 14.28 -9.57 -3.00
N ILE A 174 14.28 -9.47 -4.31
CA ILE A 174 14.41 -8.22 -5.05
C ILE A 174 13.14 -7.95 -5.83
N MET A 175 12.48 -6.85 -5.53
CA MET A 175 11.32 -6.36 -6.24
C MET A 175 11.61 -4.99 -6.84
N ILE A 176 10.99 -4.72 -7.98
CA ILE A 176 11.04 -3.40 -8.63
C ILE A 176 9.63 -2.89 -8.86
N ASP A 177 9.46 -1.57 -8.87
CA ASP A 177 8.16 -0.93 -9.05
C ASP A 177 8.28 0.33 -9.92
N SER A 178 7.62 0.32 -11.06
CA SER A 178 7.62 1.46 -11.97
C SER A 178 6.38 2.34 -11.85
N ASN A 179 5.42 2.01 -10.99
CA ASN A 179 4.17 2.76 -10.78
C ASN A 179 3.50 3.15 -12.12
N GLU A 180 3.28 2.17 -12.98
CA GLU A 180 2.65 2.34 -14.30
C GLU A 180 3.40 3.30 -15.26
N TYR A 181 4.69 3.55 -15.02
CA TYR A 181 5.43 4.55 -15.77
C TYR A 181 5.67 4.13 -17.23
N TRP A 182 5.91 2.84 -17.47
CA TRP A 182 6.25 2.32 -18.81
C TRP A 182 5.02 1.96 -19.65
N SER A 183 5.26 1.79 -20.95
CA SER A 183 4.39 1.03 -21.85
C SER A 183 4.74 -0.47 -21.80
N PRO A 184 3.85 -1.39 -22.24
CA PRO A 184 4.17 -2.81 -22.23
C PRO A 184 5.48 -3.18 -22.99
N LYS A 185 5.78 -2.49 -24.07
CA LYS A 185 7.01 -2.73 -24.85
C LYS A 185 8.27 -2.26 -24.12
N GLN A 186 8.19 -1.11 -23.43
CA GLN A 186 9.29 -0.62 -22.60
C GLN A 186 9.51 -1.55 -21.41
N SER A 187 8.44 -2.00 -20.75
CA SER A 187 8.49 -2.92 -19.62
C SER A 187 9.23 -4.20 -19.98
N ILE A 188 8.84 -4.86 -21.08
CA ILE A 188 9.50 -6.10 -21.53
C ILE A 188 10.98 -5.84 -21.77
N ARG A 189 11.31 -4.78 -22.49
CA ARG A 189 12.69 -4.46 -22.82
C ARG A 189 13.54 -4.19 -21.58
N PHE A 190 13.06 -3.33 -20.67
CA PHE A 190 13.85 -2.89 -19.52
C PHE A 190 13.94 -3.98 -18.45
N ILE A 191 12.86 -4.68 -18.17
CA ILE A 191 12.87 -5.77 -17.20
C ILE A 191 13.76 -6.91 -17.69
N SER A 192 13.67 -7.29 -18.96
CA SER A 192 14.56 -8.33 -19.53
C SER A 192 16.06 -7.98 -19.45
N GLU A 193 16.40 -6.70 -19.47
CA GLU A 193 17.78 -6.25 -19.26
C GLU A 193 18.19 -6.36 -17.78
N ILE A 194 17.32 -5.95 -16.86
CA ILE A 194 17.55 -6.10 -15.41
C ILE A 194 17.71 -7.58 -15.03
N GLU A 195 16.91 -8.46 -15.61
CA GLU A 195 16.95 -9.91 -15.40
C GLU A 195 18.30 -10.58 -15.81
N GLN A 196 19.14 -9.91 -16.59
CA GLN A 196 20.49 -10.41 -16.91
C GLN A 196 21.43 -10.32 -15.71
N THR A 197 21.14 -9.45 -14.76
CA THR A 197 22.00 -9.16 -13.60
C THR A 197 21.37 -9.59 -12.27
N PHE A 198 20.03 -9.54 -12.17
CA PHE A 198 19.31 -9.78 -10.93
C PHE A 198 18.21 -10.83 -11.12
N ASP A 199 18.07 -11.69 -10.11
CA ASP A 199 16.91 -12.58 -9.98
C ASP A 199 15.79 -11.80 -9.25
N LEU A 200 14.79 -11.34 -10.02
CA LEU A 200 13.70 -10.52 -9.51
C LEU A 200 12.56 -11.39 -9.01
N THR A 201 12.06 -11.11 -7.83
CA THR A 201 10.86 -11.73 -7.26
C THR A 201 9.60 -11.30 -8.02
N TRP A 202 9.44 -9.98 -8.24
CA TRP A 202 8.41 -9.43 -9.13
C TRP A 202 8.77 -8.05 -9.66
N ALA A 203 8.12 -7.69 -10.78
CA ALA A 203 8.02 -6.33 -11.30
C ALA A 203 6.61 -5.80 -11.03
N GLU A 204 6.49 -4.73 -10.22
CA GLU A 204 5.23 -4.13 -9.81
C GLU A 204 4.79 -3.04 -10.77
N GLU A 205 3.50 -3.05 -11.12
CA GLU A 205 2.84 -2.11 -12.01
C GLU A 205 3.69 -1.72 -13.24
N PRO A 206 4.19 -2.71 -14.01
CA PRO A 206 5.09 -2.42 -15.12
C PRO A 206 4.40 -1.65 -16.27
N ALA A 207 3.06 -1.71 -16.33
CA ALA A 207 2.25 -0.97 -17.30
C ALA A 207 0.93 -0.51 -16.66
N ARG A 208 0.11 0.20 -17.46
CA ARG A 208 -1.15 0.82 -16.99
C ARG A 208 -2.15 -0.22 -16.53
N ARG A 209 -2.75 0.01 -15.34
CA ARG A 209 -3.74 -0.89 -14.69
C ARG A 209 -4.95 -1.23 -15.56
N TRP A 210 -5.35 -0.38 -16.47
CA TRP A 210 -6.49 -0.66 -17.39
C TRP A 210 -6.10 -1.33 -18.70
N ASP A 211 -4.80 -1.49 -18.97
CA ASP A 211 -4.30 -2.27 -20.11
C ASP A 211 -4.04 -3.73 -19.69
N PHE A 212 -5.12 -4.44 -19.41
CA PHE A 212 -5.08 -5.83 -18.93
C PHE A 212 -4.34 -6.76 -19.90
N ILE A 213 -4.54 -6.54 -21.22
CA ILE A 213 -3.89 -7.31 -22.27
C ILE A 213 -2.40 -6.93 -22.37
N GLY A 214 -2.08 -5.66 -22.18
CA GLY A 214 -0.71 -5.18 -22.13
C GLY A 214 0.06 -5.76 -20.96
N LEU A 215 -0.52 -5.78 -19.77
CA LEU A 215 0.06 -6.43 -18.58
C LEU A 215 0.28 -7.93 -18.80
N LYS A 216 -0.71 -8.63 -19.39
CA LYS A 216 -0.53 -10.04 -19.78
C LYS A 216 0.63 -10.24 -20.74
N LYS A 217 0.79 -9.36 -21.73
CA LYS A 217 1.94 -9.42 -22.65
C LYS A 217 3.28 -9.17 -21.94
N VAL A 218 3.30 -8.35 -20.90
CA VAL A 218 4.49 -8.16 -20.08
C VAL A 218 4.81 -9.44 -19.31
N SER A 219 3.83 -10.01 -18.60
CA SER A 219 3.99 -11.28 -17.88
C SER A 219 4.50 -12.41 -18.80
N ASP A 220 3.93 -12.54 -20.00
CA ASP A 220 4.37 -13.55 -20.96
C ASP A 220 5.75 -13.28 -21.57
N GLY A 221 6.19 -12.02 -21.57
CA GLY A 221 7.41 -11.58 -22.26
C GLY A 221 8.65 -11.47 -21.38
N ILE A 222 8.52 -11.68 -20.07
CA ILE A 222 9.63 -11.63 -19.08
C ILE A 222 9.64 -12.91 -18.24
N LYS A 223 10.72 -13.17 -17.50
CA LYS A 223 10.82 -14.31 -16.57
C LYS A 223 10.23 -13.97 -15.20
N THR A 224 10.34 -12.72 -14.82
CA THR A 224 9.90 -12.16 -13.55
C THR A 224 8.39 -12.14 -13.45
N ALA A 225 7.82 -12.48 -12.30
CA ALA A 225 6.39 -12.33 -12.04
C ALA A 225 5.95 -10.86 -12.15
N VAL A 226 4.77 -10.62 -12.70
CA VAL A 226 4.14 -9.29 -12.69
C VAL A 226 3.25 -9.19 -11.44
N CYS A 227 3.51 -8.16 -10.61
CA CYS A 227 2.67 -7.81 -9.47
C CYS A 227 1.85 -6.56 -9.80
N ALA A 228 0.54 -6.59 -9.51
CA ALA A 228 -0.29 -5.41 -9.70
C ALA A 228 -1.54 -5.46 -8.81
N GLY A 229 -2.12 -4.28 -8.55
CA GLY A 229 -3.38 -4.17 -7.82
C GLY A 229 -3.50 -2.96 -6.90
N GLU A 230 -2.42 -2.38 -6.37
CA GLU A 230 -2.48 -1.33 -5.33
C GLU A 230 -3.40 -0.14 -5.69
N ASN A 231 -3.48 0.16 -6.97
CA ASN A 231 -4.25 1.28 -7.50
C ASN A 231 -5.67 0.91 -7.96
N LEU A 232 -6.04 -0.37 -7.92
CA LEU A 232 -7.42 -0.84 -8.11
C LEU A 232 -8.22 -0.63 -6.81
N LYS A 233 -9.54 -0.55 -6.89
CA LYS A 233 -10.35 -0.18 -5.72
C LYS A 233 -11.50 -1.14 -5.44
N THR A 234 -11.99 -1.84 -6.43
CA THR A 234 -13.20 -2.66 -6.30
C THR A 234 -12.99 -4.05 -6.85
N MET A 235 -13.83 -5.00 -6.42
CA MET A 235 -13.86 -6.34 -7.01
C MET A 235 -14.03 -6.27 -8.54
N GLY A 236 -14.84 -5.34 -9.04
CA GLY A 236 -15.06 -5.16 -10.48
C GLY A 236 -13.78 -4.79 -11.24
N ASP A 237 -12.87 -4.03 -10.62
CA ASP A 237 -11.60 -3.65 -11.22
C ASP A 237 -10.65 -4.85 -11.35
N PHE A 238 -10.75 -5.85 -10.45
CA PHE A 238 -9.93 -7.05 -10.47
C PHE A 238 -10.44 -8.16 -11.40
N LEU A 239 -11.73 -8.15 -11.75
CA LEU A 239 -12.28 -9.20 -12.64
C LEU A 239 -11.50 -9.34 -13.96
N PRO A 240 -11.12 -8.26 -14.67
CA PRO A 240 -10.27 -8.38 -15.85
C PRO A 240 -8.90 -8.99 -15.56
N TYR A 241 -8.31 -8.69 -14.39
CA TYR A 241 -7.02 -9.25 -13.99
C TYR A 241 -7.09 -10.78 -13.88
N PHE A 242 -8.11 -11.30 -13.24
CA PHE A 242 -8.34 -12.74 -13.14
C PHE A 242 -8.67 -13.37 -14.49
N HIS A 243 -9.56 -12.72 -15.26
CA HIS A 243 -9.98 -13.25 -16.56
C HIS A 243 -8.85 -13.32 -17.59
N TYR A 244 -8.05 -12.27 -17.69
CA TYR A 244 -6.96 -12.17 -18.66
C TYR A 244 -5.62 -12.68 -18.12
N LYS A 245 -5.55 -13.05 -16.84
CA LYS A 245 -4.29 -13.42 -16.16
C LYS A 245 -3.24 -12.33 -16.32
N SER A 246 -3.63 -11.09 -15.98
CA SER A 246 -2.84 -9.89 -16.23
C SER A 246 -1.72 -9.66 -15.22
N ALA A 247 -1.76 -10.37 -14.09
CA ALA A 247 -0.75 -10.35 -13.05
C ALA A 247 -0.55 -11.78 -12.49
N ASP A 248 0.67 -12.06 -12.04
CA ASP A 248 1.08 -13.34 -11.45
C ASP A 248 1.02 -13.26 -9.91
N VAL A 249 1.09 -12.05 -9.35
CA VAL A 249 0.90 -11.73 -7.94
C VAL A 249 -0.14 -10.62 -7.81
N ILE A 250 -1.13 -10.84 -6.96
CA ILE A 250 -2.20 -9.84 -6.72
C ILE A 250 -1.86 -9.02 -5.50
N GLN A 251 -1.78 -7.70 -5.68
CA GLN A 251 -1.58 -6.79 -4.57
C GLN A 251 -2.90 -6.23 -4.08
N VAL A 252 -3.20 -6.44 -2.79
CA VAL A 252 -4.40 -5.91 -2.14
C VAL A 252 -4.03 -4.96 -1.00
N SER A 253 -4.98 -4.12 -0.61
CA SER A 253 -4.81 -3.13 0.45
C SER A 253 -6.13 -2.91 1.19
N SER A 254 -6.08 -2.59 2.47
CA SER A 254 -7.25 -2.12 3.22
C SER A 254 -7.85 -0.81 2.68
N GLY A 255 -7.14 -0.12 1.78
CA GLY A 255 -7.67 1.00 1.00
C GLY A 255 -8.64 0.61 -0.13
N MET A 256 -8.95 -0.68 -0.29
CA MET A 256 -9.85 -1.22 -1.33
C MET A 256 -11.20 -1.63 -0.72
N GLY A 257 -12.00 -0.67 -0.27
CA GLY A 257 -13.27 -0.95 0.40
C GLY A 257 -13.11 -1.54 1.80
N GLY A 258 -12.00 -1.24 2.46
CA GLY A 258 -11.68 -1.67 3.82
C GLY A 258 -11.19 -3.11 3.91
N VAL A 259 -11.13 -3.61 5.13
CA VAL A 259 -10.78 -5.01 5.42
C VAL A 259 -11.76 -5.97 4.74
N THR A 260 -13.05 -5.64 4.73
CA THR A 260 -14.10 -6.50 4.13
C THR A 260 -13.81 -6.81 2.66
N THR A 261 -13.63 -5.80 1.83
CA THR A 261 -13.42 -6.00 0.38
C THR A 261 -12.04 -6.56 0.09
N ALA A 262 -11.02 -6.12 0.81
CA ALA A 262 -9.66 -6.65 0.64
C ALA A 262 -9.57 -8.15 0.94
N MET A 263 -10.24 -8.64 1.99
CA MET A 263 -10.32 -10.08 2.28
C MET A 263 -11.09 -10.84 1.19
N GLN A 264 -12.19 -10.29 0.67
CA GLN A 264 -12.93 -10.90 -0.45
C GLN A 264 -12.08 -10.99 -1.73
N LEU A 265 -11.24 -9.98 -1.99
CA LEU A 265 -10.30 -9.99 -3.11
C LEU A 265 -9.22 -11.06 -2.94
N ALA A 266 -8.70 -11.23 -1.73
CA ALA A 266 -7.74 -12.29 -1.41
C ALA A 266 -8.36 -13.68 -1.58
N ASP A 267 -9.60 -13.88 -1.12
CA ASP A 267 -10.35 -15.14 -1.33
C ASP A 267 -10.58 -15.43 -2.82
N ALA A 268 -10.90 -14.39 -3.61
CA ALA A 268 -11.03 -14.54 -5.06
C ALA A 268 -9.70 -14.95 -5.70
N ALA A 269 -8.59 -14.27 -5.35
CA ALA A 269 -7.26 -14.61 -5.84
C ALA A 269 -6.86 -16.05 -5.47
N TYR A 270 -7.22 -16.51 -4.26
CA TYR A 270 -7.00 -17.89 -3.83
C TYR A 270 -7.69 -18.90 -4.76
N GLY A 271 -8.92 -18.62 -5.15
CA GLY A 271 -9.66 -19.47 -6.11
C GLY A 271 -9.03 -19.54 -7.51
N PHE A 272 -8.17 -18.58 -7.86
CA PHE A 272 -7.39 -18.56 -9.11
C PHE A 272 -5.94 -19.03 -8.95
N GLU A 273 -5.56 -19.59 -7.80
CA GLU A 273 -4.19 -20.04 -7.47
C GLU A 273 -3.16 -18.90 -7.57
N LEU A 274 -3.56 -17.66 -7.28
CA LEU A 274 -2.70 -16.48 -7.33
C LEU A 274 -2.24 -16.10 -5.92
N PRO A 275 -0.92 -15.91 -5.68
CA PRO A 275 -0.43 -15.39 -4.43
C PRO A 275 -0.87 -13.94 -4.23
N VAL A 276 -1.04 -13.57 -2.95
CA VAL A 276 -1.43 -12.21 -2.55
C VAL A 276 -0.30 -11.55 -1.76
N THR A 277 0.02 -10.32 -2.14
CA THR A 277 0.85 -9.41 -1.35
C THR A 277 0.00 -8.25 -0.83
N LEU A 278 0.38 -7.70 0.31
CA LEU A 278 -0.25 -6.51 0.88
C LEU A 278 0.68 -5.31 0.70
N GLY A 279 0.22 -4.29 -0.02
CA GLY A 279 0.97 -3.08 -0.31
C GLY A 279 0.20 -1.80 -0.03
N GLY A 280 0.90 -0.66 -0.16
CA GLY A 280 0.36 0.65 0.22
C GLY A 280 0.50 0.95 1.71
N SER A 281 0.35 2.19 2.10
CA SER A 281 0.80 2.79 3.36
C SER A 281 0.12 2.33 4.68
N PHE A 282 -0.71 1.30 4.70
CA PHE A 282 -1.48 0.89 5.88
C PHE A 282 -0.89 -0.34 6.61
N GLY A 283 0.45 -0.44 6.68
CA GLY A 283 1.17 -1.62 7.14
C GLY A 283 0.67 -2.24 8.45
N HIS A 284 0.21 -1.43 9.41
CA HIS A 284 -0.25 -1.97 10.69
C HIS A 284 -1.55 -2.77 10.56
N VAL A 285 -2.58 -2.25 9.87
CA VAL A 285 -3.83 -2.99 9.60
C VAL A 285 -3.56 -4.20 8.71
N HIS A 286 -2.65 -4.06 7.74
CA HIS A 286 -2.25 -5.16 6.86
C HIS A 286 -1.61 -6.31 7.62
N ALA A 287 -0.81 -6.05 8.67
CA ALA A 287 -0.24 -7.11 9.50
C ALA A 287 -1.33 -8.00 10.12
N HIS A 288 -2.45 -7.43 10.56
CA HIS A 288 -3.59 -8.21 11.04
C HIS A 288 -4.26 -9.01 9.91
N MET A 289 -4.49 -8.39 8.75
CA MET A 289 -5.15 -9.06 7.61
C MET A 289 -4.32 -10.24 7.08
N ALA A 290 -3.02 -10.05 6.95
CA ALA A 290 -2.08 -11.03 6.39
C ALA A 290 -2.14 -12.38 7.11
N THR A 291 -2.39 -12.38 8.42
CA THR A 291 -2.48 -13.61 9.23
C THR A 291 -3.63 -14.52 8.85
N ALA A 292 -4.67 -13.99 8.18
CA ALA A 292 -5.91 -14.69 7.83
C ALA A 292 -6.08 -14.90 6.32
N ILE A 293 -5.09 -14.49 5.51
CA ILE A 293 -5.11 -14.70 4.05
C ILE A 293 -4.38 -16.00 3.70
N PRO A 294 -5.08 -17.04 3.17
CA PRO A 294 -4.47 -18.35 2.98
C PRO A 294 -3.38 -18.39 1.92
N ASN A 295 -3.45 -17.55 0.90
CA ASN A 295 -2.48 -17.39 -0.18
C ASN A 295 -1.57 -16.17 -0.01
N PHE A 296 -1.43 -15.69 1.24
CA PHE A 296 -0.54 -14.57 1.57
C PHE A 296 0.93 -14.95 1.30
N MET A 297 1.63 -14.06 0.63
CA MET A 297 3.05 -14.22 0.30
C MET A 297 3.95 -13.37 1.20
N ILE A 298 3.77 -12.05 1.16
CA ILE A 298 4.62 -11.09 1.85
C ILE A 298 3.94 -9.72 1.90
N MET A 299 4.28 -8.83 2.86
CA MET A 299 3.73 -7.48 2.92
C MET A 299 4.80 -6.39 2.86
N GLU A 300 4.40 -5.24 2.37
CA GLU A 300 5.22 -4.04 2.25
C GLU A 300 5.35 -3.27 3.56
N ILE A 301 6.56 -2.85 3.90
CA ILE A 301 6.85 -1.91 4.97
C ILE A 301 7.55 -0.68 4.41
N THR A 302 6.89 0.46 4.48
CA THR A 302 7.41 1.75 4.02
C THR A 302 7.82 2.67 5.17
N GLN A 303 7.38 2.37 6.38
CA GLN A 303 7.57 3.19 7.57
C GLN A 303 8.90 2.89 8.24
N GLU A 304 9.66 3.93 8.53
CA GLU A 304 10.94 3.86 9.24
C GLU A 304 10.96 4.63 10.57
N GLU A 305 9.99 5.53 10.75
CA GLU A 305 9.89 6.37 11.94
C GLU A 305 8.51 6.17 12.60
N PRO A 306 8.47 6.22 13.95
CA PRO A 306 7.21 6.18 14.67
C PRO A 306 6.30 7.35 14.28
N ASP A 307 4.99 7.11 14.22
CA ASP A 307 4.03 8.20 14.11
C ASP A 307 4.06 9.05 15.38
N PRO A 308 4.09 10.39 15.28
CA PRO A 308 4.22 11.25 16.47
C PRO A 308 3.03 11.17 17.42
N CYS A 309 1.83 10.85 16.93
CA CYS A 309 0.61 10.81 17.74
C CYS A 309 -0.07 9.44 17.80
N MET A 310 0.43 8.43 17.10
CA MET A 310 -0.14 7.08 17.10
C MET A 310 0.91 6.04 17.46
N THR A 311 0.58 5.17 18.41
CA THR A 311 1.36 3.99 18.74
C THR A 311 0.60 2.75 18.32
N TRP A 312 1.28 1.84 17.64
CA TRP A 312 0.70 0.61 17.11
C TRP A 312 1.25 -0.62 17.84
N ASP A 313 0.38 -1.55 18.16
CA ASP A 313 0.75 -2.86 18.73
C ASP A 313 1.20 -3.81 17.61
N VAL A 314 2.21 -3.37 16.84
CA VAL A 314 2.87 -4.15 15.79
C VAL A 314 4.37 -3.96 15.95
N THR A 315 5.11 -5.05 16.02
CA THR A 315 6.58 -5.04 16.07
C THR A 315 7.17 -5.53 14.75
N PHE A 316 8.37 -5.04 14.44
CA PHE A 316 9.12 -5.45 13.25
C PHE A 316 10.40 -6.11 13.72
N GLU A 317 10.52 -7.42 13.49
CA GLU A 317 11.72 -8.18 13.88
C GLU A 317 11.95 -9.37 12.96
N ASN A 318 13.21 -9.68 12.70
CA ASN A 318 13.62 -10.82 11.88
C ASN A 318 12.87 -10.90 10.53
N GLY A 319 12.68 -9.75 9.85
CA GLY A 319 11.99 -9.66 8.56
C GLY A 319 10.48 -9.90 8.61
N HIS A 320 9.87 -9.83 9.80
CA HIS A 320 8.44 -10.02 10.00
C HIS A 320 7.79 -8.80 10.64
N ALA A 321 6.55 -8.54 10.28
CA ALA A 321 5.62 -7.72 11.03
C ALA A 321 4.81 -8.65 11.95
N ILE A 322 4.69 -8.29 13.22
CA ILE A 322 4.04 -9.13 14.24
C ILE A 322 2.98 -8.29 14.94
N PRO A 323 1.69 -8.41 14.58
CA PRO A 323 0.61 -7.78 15.33
C PRO A 323 0.52 -8.38 16.73
N GLY A 324 0.38 -7.51 17.73
CA GLY A 324 0.29 -7.90 19.14
C GLY A 324 -1.09 -8.39 19.56
N ASN A 325 -1.38 -8.26 20.85
CA ASN A 325 -2.60 -8.80 21.43
C ASN A 325 -3.56 -7.72 21.96
N LYS A 326 -3.29 -6.44 21.78
CA LYS A 326 -4.24 -5.37 22.14
C LYS A 326 -5.51 -5.50 21.33
N PRO A 327 -6.70 -5.32 21.95
CA PRO A 327 -7.97 -5.40 21.24
C PRO A 327 -8.06 -4.43 20.07
N GLY A 328 -8.75 -4.83 19.00
CA GLY A 328 -8.91 -4.04 17.79
C GLY A 328 -7.69 -4.10 16.88
N ILE A 329 -7.43 -3.00 16.17
CA ILE A 329 -6.24 -2.83 15.33
C ILE A 329 -4.98 -2.45 16.14
N GLY A 330 -5.07 -2.44 17.47
CA GLY A 330 -3.95 -2.19 18.35
C GLY A 330 -3.41 -0.76 18.33
N VAL A 331 -4.19 0.23 17.87
CA VAL A 331 -3.77 1.64 17.84
C VAL A 331 -4.09 2.34 19.15
N GLU A 332 -3.13 3.12 19.65
CA GLU A 332 -3.31 4.08 20.75
C GLU A 332 -2.99 5.48 20.23
N ILE A 333 -3.84 6.45 20.56
CA ILE A 333 -3.74 7.82 20.06
C ILE A 333 -3.37 8.75 21.22
N ASN A 334 -2.31 9.52 21.03
CA ASN A 334 -1.94 10.60 21.92
C ASN A 334 -2.67 11.88 21.48
N PHE A 335 -3.82 12.13 22.07
CA PHE A 335 -4.66 13.29 21.77
C PHE A 335 -4.00 14.63 22.10
N ASP A 336 -3.11 14.69 23.11
CA ASP A 336 -2.39 15.92 23.47
C ASP A 336 -1.40 16.34 22.37
N ILE A 337 -0.77 15.36 21.72
CA ILE A 337 0.10 15.61 20.56
C ILE A 337 -0.75 15.91 19.34
N LEU A 338 -1.81 15.14 19.10
CA LEU A 338 -2.70 15.30 17.96
C LEU A 338 -3.28 16.74 17.90
N GLU A 339 -3.77 17.28 19.02
CA GLU A 339 -4.30 18.65 19.06
C GLU A 339 -3.23 19.70 18.72
N LYS A 340 -1.95 19.47 19.05
CA LYS A 340 -0.86 20.39 18.71
C LYS A 340 -0.49 20.40 17.22
N ILE A 341 -0.67 19.25 16.53
CA ILE A 341 -0.33 19.12 15.11
C ILE A 341 -1.56 19.20 14.19
N LYS A 342 -2.73 19.34 14.76
CA LYS A 342 -4.00 19.42 14.04
C LYS A 342 -4.03 20.61 13.09
N VAL A 343 -4.48 20.36 11.87
CA VAL A 343 -4.66 21.38 10.84
C VAL A 343 -6.14 21.71 10.71
N GLU A 344 -6.51 22.96 11.00
CA GLU A 344 -7.91 23.42 10.96
C GLU A 344 -8.50 23.48 9.55
N LYS A 345 -7.68 23.76 8.55
CA LYS A 345 -8.10 23.87 7.14
C LYS A 345 -7.16 23.09 6.25
N THR A 346 -7.71 22.14 5.52
CA THR A 346 -7.02 21.48 4.42
C THR A 346 -7.47 22.11 3.10
N SER A 347 -6.54 22.33 2.19
CA SER A 347 -6.90 22.71 0.82
C SER A 347 -7.72 21.59 0.18
N PRO A 348 -8.83 21.91 -0.53
CA PRO A 348 -9.55 20.90 -1.29
C PRO A 348 -8.60 20.20 -2.27
N SER A 349 -8.57 18.89 -2.22
CA SER A 349 -7.82 18.09 -3.18
C SER A 349 -8.77 17.09 -3.81
N THR A 350 -8.67 16.93 -5.12
CA THR A 350 -9.39 15.89 -5.85
C THR A 350 -8.58 14.60 -5.96
N GLN A 351 -7.37 14.60 -5.38
CA GLN A 351 -6.46 13.46 -5.42
C GLN A 351 -6.39 12.79 -4.06
N SER A 352 -6.51 11.49 -4.06
CA SER A 352 -6.28 10.62 -2.91
C SER A 352 -4.79 10.38 -2.63
N SER A 353 -3.96 10.56 -3.66
CA SER A 353 -2.51 10.40 -3.58
C SER A 353 -1.82 11.73 -3.88
N PRO A 354 -0.68 12.06 -3.23
CA PRO A 354 0.13 13.21 -3.60
C PRO A 354 0.81 13.04 -4.97
N PHE A 355 0.82 11.83 -5.52
CA PHE A 355 1.47 11.51 -6.78
C PHE A 355 0.48 11.52 -7.94
N GLY A 356 0.76 12.33 -8.95
CA GLY A 356 0.06 12.34 -10.23
C GLY A 356 0.91 11.64 -11.30
N ARG A 357 0.29 11.27 -12.42
CA ARG A 357 1.05 10.70 -13.53
C ARG A 357 1.86 11.78 -14.25
N ARG A 358 3.13 11.50 -14.50
CA ARG A 358 4.01 12.39 -15.24
C ARG A 358 3.59 12.48 -16.72
N PRO A 359 3.54 13.68 -17.33
CA PRO A 359 3.27 13.81 -18.75
C PRO A 359 4.27 13.02 -19.61
N GLY A 360 3.80 12.31 -20.62
CA GLY A 360 4.63 11.52 -21.53
C GLY A 360 5.05 10.14 -21.00
N ALA A 361 4.76 9.81 -19.75
CA ALA A 361 5.03 8.48 -19.20
C ALA A 361 4.36 7.39 -20.04
N GLY A 362 5.10 6.31 -20.34
CA GLY A 362 4.61 5.18 -21.14
C GLY A 362 4.66 5.40 -22.66
N LEU A 363 4.95 6.58 -23.14
CA LEU A 363 5.06 6.89 -24.57
C LEU A 363 6.53 6.91 -25.04
N TYR A 364 7.36 7.55 -24.27
CA TYR A 364 8.81 7.67 -24.51
C TYR A 364 9.51 8.00 -23.19
N GLN A 365 10.82 7.90 -23.17
CA GLN A 365 11.58 8.31 -22.01
C GLN A 365 11.56 9.83 -21.88
N VAL A 366 11.09 10.31 -20.73
CA VAL A 366 10.96 11.75 -20.45
C VAL A 366 12.09 12.15 -19.51
N ALA A 367 12.96 13.05 -19.96
CA ALA A 367 14.00 13.62 -19.13
C ALA A 367 13.39 14.43 -17.97
N PRO A 368 14.04 14.46 -16.79
CA PRO A 368 13.62 15.32 -15.69
C PRO A 368 13.59 16.80 -16.12
N SER A 369 12.58 17.54 -15.65
CA SER A 369 12.55 18.99 -15.84
C SER A 369 13.64 19.68 -15.01
N LYS A 370 13.97 20.92 -15.35
CA LYS A 370 14.92 21.73 -14.56
C LYS A 370 14.47 21.89 -13.11
N GLU A 371 13.16 22.02 -12.88
CA GLU A 371 12.60 22.13 -11.53
C GLU A 371 12.74 20.83 -10.74
N GLU A 372 12.50 19.68 -11.37
CA GLU A 372 12.68 18.35 -10.76
C GLU A 372 14.14 18.10 -10.40
N ILE A 373 15.09 18.48 -11.30
CA ILE A 373 16.54 18.39 -11.02
C ILE A 373 16.92 19.26 -9.83
N ALA A 374 16.52 20.55 -9.84
CA ALA A 374 16.82 21.49 -8.76
C ALA A 374 16.21 21.03 -7.42
N ASN A 375 15.01 20.49 -7.42
CA ASN A 375 14.39 19.93 -6.23
C ASN A 375 15.14 18.70 -5.71
N SER A 376 15.56 17.80 -6.60
CA SER A 376 16.36 16.62 -6.24
C SER A 376 17.71 17.02 -5.64
N GLU A 377 18.43 17.99 -6.22
CA GLU A 377 19.69 18.50 -5.69
C GLU A 377 19.52 19.10 -4.29
N ARG A 378 18.46 19.89 -4.07
CA ARG A 378 18.14 20.45 -2.75
C ARG A 378 17.81 19.40 -1.69
N LEU A 379 17.15 18.29 -2.07
CA LEU A 379 16.79 17.19 -1.17
C LEU A 379 18.00 16.32 -0.81
N ASN A 380 19.07 16.40 -1.60
CA ASN A 380 20.30 15.64 -1.41
C ASN A 380 21.38 16.42 -0.63
N GLN A 381 21.10 17.69 -0.27
CA GLN A 381 21.93 18.51 0.61
C GLN A 381 21.47 18.39 2.06
#